data_e04a52dc1b713da7dec97ba111d16d6a
#
_entry.id   e04a52dc1b713da7dec97ba111d16d6a
#
_cell.length_a   1.000
_cell.length_b   1.000
_cell.length_c   1.000
_cell.angle_alpha   90.00
_cell.angle_beta   90.00
_cell.angle_gamma   90.00
#
_symmetry.space_group_name_H-M   'P 1'
#
loop_
_entity.id
_entity.type
_entity.pdbx_description
1 polymer ?
#
loop_
_entity_poly.entity_id
_entity_poly.type
_entity_poly.pdbx_seq_one_letter_code
_entity_poly.pdbx_strand_id
1 'polypeptide(L)'
;HDDLCRKWLETKKTNPLWLGHGGAATVKDYTEKADNALEQKHLAFFNNLPTHWIDDQNRLFVHAGFTHVKGVEQEYFSDLLFWDRSLWELALAVKFRLTPEDADYPQRLLQYREIYIGHTPVTRIGYTEPVRAANVWNVDTGAAFRGPLTAFCVETQSWIQSDPVYQFYPGEIGRN
;
A
#
# COMPACT_ATOMS: atom_id res chain seq x y z
N HIS A 1 7.96 0.53 -2.35
CA HIS A 1 9.36 0.31 -1.91
C HIS A 1 9.88 -1.06 -2.34
N ASP A 2 9.05 -2.10 -2.31
CA ASP A 2 9.45 -3.45 -2.72
C ASP A 2 9.90 -3.49 -4.18
N ASP A 3 9.15 -2.85 -5.10
CA ASP A 3 9.54 -2.75 -6.50
C ASP A 3 10.87 -1.97 -6.70
N LEU A 4 11.10 -0.92 -5.92
CA LEU A 4 12.36 -0.17 -5.97
C LEU A 4 13.54 -0.98 -5.43
N CYS A 5 13.34 -1.77 -4.37
CA CYS A 5 14.32 -2.72 -3.85
C CYS A 5 14.61 -3.82 -4.87
N ARG A 6 13.57 -4.41 -5.48
CA ARG A 6 13.69 -5.41 -6.54
C ARG A 6 14.53 -4.90 -7.71
N LYS A 7 14.18 -3.71 -8.25
CA LYS A 7 14.92 -3.07 -9.35
C LYS A 7 16.39 -2.82 -9.00
N TRP A 8 16.65 -2.44 -7.76
CA TRP A 8 18.03 -2.26 -7.28
C TRP A 8 18.77 -3.59 -7.14
N LEU A 9 18.16 -4.63 -6.61
CA LEU A 9 18.77 -5.98 -6.53
C LEU A 9 19.13 -6.50 -7.92
N GLU A 10 18.27 -6.27 -8.91
CA GLU A 10 18.46 -6.71 -10.29
C GLU A 10 19.56 -5.93 -11.02
N THR A 11 19.61 -4.61 -10.85
CA THR A 11 20.45 -3.72 -11.69
C THR A 11 21.59 -3.07 -10.95
N LYS A 12 21.57 -3.08 -9.62
CA LYS A 12 22.45 -2.31 -8.70
C LYS A 12 22.41 -0.79 -8.95
N LYS A 13 21.45 -0.30 -9.72
CA LYS A 13 21.22 1.14 -9.93
C LYS A 13 20.36 1.70 -8.83
N THR A 14 20.87 2.72 -8.14
CA THR A 14 20.15 3.41 -7.07
C THR A 14 19.14 4.40 -7.62
N ASN A 15 17.99 4.52 -6.95
CA ASN A 15 16.99 5.54 -7.21
C ASN A 15 17.09 6.61 -6.10
N PRO A 16 17.37 7.88 -6.42
CA PRO A 16 17.55 8.94 -5.40
C PRO A 16 16.31 9.14 -4.52
N LEU A 17 15.10 9.04 -5.11
CA LEU A 17 13.85 9.14 -4.35
C LEU A 17 13.74 8.02 -3.33
N TRP A 18 14.03 6.77 -3.72
CA TRP A 18 14.01 5.63 -2.83
C TRP A 18 15.05 5.74 -1.72
N LEU A 19 16.28 6.15 -2.04
CA LEU A 19 17.33 6.36 -1.04
C LEU A 19 16.90 7.35 0.03
N GLY A 20 16.28 8.48 -0.37
CA GLY A 20 15.76 9.49 0.55
C GLY A 20 14.56 9.02 1.39
N HIS A 21 13.89 7.94 0.99
CA HIS A 21 12.72 7.40 1.67
C HIS A 21 13.01 6.07 2.40
N GLY A 22 14.22 5.89 2.90
CA GLY A 22 14.62 4.71 3.69
C GLY A 22 15.39 3.65 2.90
N GLY A 23 15.45 3.74 1.57
CA GLY A 23 16.19 2.80 0.73
C GLY A 23 17.71 2.80 1.00
N ALA A 24 18.27 3.91 1.50
CA ALA A 24 19.68 3.97 1.86
C ALA A 24 20.04 2.95 2.96
N ALA A 25 19.19 2.78 3.98
CA ALA A 25 19.39 1.78 5.02
C ALA A 25 19.34 0.35 4.45
N THR A 26 18.35 0.10 3.55
CA THR A 26 18.23 -1.20 2.86
C THR A 26 19.49 -1.52 2.04
N VAL A 27 19.95 -0.57 1.21
CA VAL A 27 21.20 -0.74 0.41
C VAL A 27 22.38 -1.03 1.29
N LYS A 28 22.55 -0.29 2.40
CA LYS A 28 23.63 -0.49 3.36
C LYS A 28 23.59 -1.90 3.95
N ASP A 29 22.44 -2.36 4.42
CA ASP A 29 22.28 -3.68 5.02
C ASP A 29 22.63 -4.80 4.03
N TYR A 30 22.21 -4.71 2.79
CA TYR A 30 22.60 -5.69 1.77
C TYR A 30 24.09 -5.66 1.50
N THR A 31 24.69 -4.47 1.39
CA THR A 31 26.12 -4.33 1.09
C THR A 31 27.00 -4.86 2.21
N GLU A 32 26.57 -4.71 3.47
CA GLU A 32 27.36 -5.10 4.63
C GLU A 32 27.11 -6.55 5.10
N LYS A 33 25.90 -7.09 4.86
CA LYS A 33 25.43 -8.32 5.52
C LYS A 33 24.99 -9.42 4.58
N ALA A 34 24.68 -9.10 3.31
CA ALA A 34 24.17 -10.07 2.37
C ALA A 34 25.27 -10.61 1.45
N ASP A 35 25.24 -11.91 1.21
CA ASP A 35 25.97 -12.54 0.12
C ASP A 35 25.11 -12.62 -1.14
N ASN A 36 25.71 -13.02 -2.25
CA ASN A 36 25.02 -13.15 -3.52
C ASN A 36 23.86 -14.17 -3.47
N ALA A 37 23.99 -15.22 -2.68
CA ALA A 37 22.96 -16.26 -2.56
C ALA A 37 21.69 -15.70 -1.89
N LEU A 38 21.85 -14.89 -0.82
CA LEU A 38 20.75 -14.22 -0.14
C LEU A 38 20.08 -13.16 -1.05
N GLU A 39 20.88 -12.39 -1.78
CA GLU A 39 20.35 -11.41 -2.74
C GLU A 39 19.50 -12.08 -3.82
N GLN A 40 19.98 -13.18 -4.42
CA GLN A 40 19.23 -13.93 -5.43
C GLN A 40 17.94 -14.53 -4.86
N LYS A 41 17.97 -15.04 -3.63
CA LYS A 41 16.78 -15.53 -2.93
C LYS A 41 15.74 -14.42 -2.73
N HIS A 42 16.16 -13.24 -2.30
CA HIS A 42 15.26 -12.09 -2.11
C HIS A 42 14.75 -11.55 -3.45
N LEU A 43 15.59 -11.48 -4.49
CA LEU A 43 15.16 -11.09 -5.82
C LEU A 43 14.09 -12.06 -6.37
N ALA A 44 14.29 -13.37 -6.20
CA ALA A 44 13.30 -14.37 -6.58
C ALA A 44 11.98 -14.19 -5.80
N PHE A 45 12.05 -13.89 -4.50
CA PHE A 45 10.88 -13.58 -3.69
C PHE A 45 10.12 -12.37 -4.26
N PHE A 46 10.78 -11.23 -4.47
CA PHE A 46 10.14 -10.03 -5.02
C PHE A 46 9.55 -10.25 -6.42
N ASN A 47 10.21 -11.02 -7.27
CA ASN A 47 9.71 -11.32 -8.62
C ASN A 47 8.43 -12.21 -8.62
N ASN A 48 8.19 -12.94 -7.53
CA ASN A 48 7.01 -13.79 -7.38
C ASN A 48 5.86 -13.10 -6.60
N LEU A 49 6.05 -11.88 -6.10
CA LEU A 49 4.98 -11.16 -5.43
C LEU A 49 3.90 -10.73 -6.44
N PRO A 50 2.63 -11.01 -6.17
CA PRO A 50 1.55 -10.49 -6.99
C PRO A 50 1.43 -8.96 -6.80
N THR A 51 1.03 -8.25 -7.83
CA THR A 51 0.79 -6.79 -7.77
C THR A 51 -0.53 -6.46 -7.10
N HIS A 52 -1.47 -7.38 -7.10
CA HIS A 52 -2.77 -7.33 -6.43
C HIS A 52 -3.28 -8.76 -6.22
N TRP A 53 -4.32 -8.90 -5.43
CA TRP A 53 -5.04 -10.16 -5.26
C TRP A 53 -6.54 -9.91 -5.17
N ILE A 54 -7.31 -10.78 -5.83
CA ILE A 54 -8.77 -10.82 -5.75
C ILE A 54 -9.14 -12.18 -5.18
N ASP A 55 -9.88 -12.18 -4.09
CA ASP A 55 -10.32 -13.43 -3.46
C ASP A 55 -11.66 -13.95 -4.04
N ASP A 56 -12.11 -15.09 -3.54
CA ASP A 56 -13.33 -15.77 -3.94
C ASP A 56 -14.63 -14.99 -3.58
N GLN A 57 -14.52 -13.99 -2.72
CA GLN A 57 -15.62 -13.09 -2.36
C GLN A 57 -15.61 -11.78 -3.18
N ASN A 58 -14.81 -11.70 -4.22
CA ASN A 58 -14.60 -10.48 -5.02
C ASN A 58 -14.11 -9.29 -4.17
N ARG A 59 -13.21 -9.54 -3.21
CA ARG A 59 -12.50 -8.50 -2.46
C ARG A 59 -11.14 -8.28 -3.11
N LEU A 60 -10.82 -7.02 -3.42
CA LEU A 60 -9.54 -6.62 -3.99
C LEU A 60 -8.57 -6.20 -2.90
N PHE A 61 -7.34 -6.72 -2.98
CA PHE A 61 -6.19 -6.30 -2.17
C PHE A 61 -5.12 -5.72 -3.11
N VAL A 62 -4.82 -4.44 -2.96
CA VAL A 62 -3.84 -3.72 -3.79
C VAL A 62 -3.12 -2.68 -2.94
N HIS A 63 -1.83 -2.41 -3.23
CA HIS A 63 -1.03 -1.51 -2.40
C HIS A 63 -1.59 -0.08 -2.36
N ALA A 64 -1.87 0.53 -3.51
CA ALA A 64 -2.28 1.94 -3.59
C ALA A 64 -3.69 2.11 -4.19
N GLY A 65 -3.91 1.56 -5.37
CA GLY A 65 -5.18 1.68 -6.08
C GLY A 65 -5.06 1.29 -7.55
N PHE A 66 -6.00 1.73 -8.34
CA PHE A 66 -6.05 1.55 -9.80
C PHE A 66 -6.93 2.64 -10.38
N THR A 67 -6.82 2.93 -11.69
CA THR A 67 -7.59 4.02 -12.34
C THR A 67 -8.62 3.51 -13.34
N HIS A 68 -8.44 2.30 -13.87
CA HIS A 68 -9.28 1.78 -14.92
C HIS A 68 -10.71 1.44 -14.44
N VAL A 69 -11.73 1.91 -15.17
CA VAL A 69 -13.16 1.76 -14.79
C VAL A 69 -13.66 0.32 -14.78
N LYS A 70 -12.99 -0.60 -15.47
CA LYS A 70 -13.33 -2.02 -15.53
C LYS A 70 -12.51 -2.90 -14.56
N GLY A 71 -11.79 -2.28 -13.62
CA GLY A 71 -11.06 -2.99 -12.58
C GLY A 71 -9.55 -3.06 -12.79
N VAL A 72 -8.88 -3.61 -11.78
CA VAL A 72 -7.42 -3.65 -11.65
C VAL A 72 -6.75 -4.47 -12.76
N GLU A 73 -7.38 -5.53 -13.23
CA GLU A 73 -6.83 -6.40 -14.29
C GLU A 73 -6.76 -5.70 -15.66
N GLN A 74 -7.48 -4.60 -15.84
CA GLN A 74 -7.47 -3.78 -17.04
C GLN A 74 -6.59 -2.53 -16.90
N GLU A 75 -5.85 -2.41 -15.78
CA GLU A 75 -4.97 -1.26 -15.57
C GLU A 75 -3.82 -1.26 -16.56
N TYR A 76 -3.75 -0.22 -17.37
CA TYR A 76 -2.74 -0.11 -18.43
C TYR A 76 -1.34 0.20 -17.86
N PHE A 77 -1.27 1.04 -16.84
CA PHE A 77 -0.01 1.42 -16.20
C PHE A 77 0.12 0.71 -14.86
N SER A 78 0.85 -0.41 -14.84
CA SER A 78 1.02 -1.22 -13.63
C SER A 78 1.61 -0.47 -12.43
N ASP A 79 2.40 0.58 -12.67
CA ASP A 79 2.95 1.43 -11.62
C ASP A 79 1.86 2.15 -10.80
N LEU A 80 0.66 2.37 -11.37
CA LEU A 80 -0.46 2.95 -10.65
C LEU A 80 -0.92 2.06 -9.48
N LEU A 81 -0.76 0.74 -9.58
CA LEU A 81 -1.07 -0.19 -8.48
C LEU A 81 -0.25 0.11 -7.22
N PHE A 82 0.92 0.77 -7.38
CA PHE A 82 1.84 1.12 -6.29
C PHE A 82 1.79 2.59 -5.88
N TRP A 83 1.24 3.48 -6.74
CA TRP A 83 1.36 4.93 -6.54
C TRP A 83 0.05 5.70 -6.63
N ASP A 84 -1.06 5.09 -7.06
CA ASP A 84 -2.35 5.77 -7.18
C ASP A 84 -2.86 6.28 -5.83
N ARG A 85 -3.43 7.46 -5.84
CA ARG A 85 -4.15 8.05 -4.69
C ARG A 85 -5.59 8.38 -5.04
N SER A 86 -5.88 8.42 -6.34
CA SER A 86 -7.17 8.86 -6.85
C SER A 86 -8.32 7.93 -6.46
N LEU A 87 -8.06 6.63 -6.25
CA LEU A 87 -9.06 5.69 -5.76
C LEU A 87 -9.52 6.04 -4.35
N TRP A 88 -8.57 6.34 -3.44
CA TRP A 88 -8.88 6.75 -2.08
C TRP A 88 -9.59 8.10 -2.02
N GLU A 89 -9.10 9.08 -2.77
CA GLU A 89 -9.72 10.41 -2.88
C GLU A 89 -11.15 10.33 -3.41
N LEU A 90 -11.39 9.50 -4.43
CA LEU A 90 -12.71 9.22 -4.97
C LEU A 90 -13.64 8.59 -3.93
N ALA A 91 -13.18 7.57 -3.22
CA ALA A 91 -13.96 6.92 -2.16
C ALA A 91 -14.37 7.92 -1.07
N LEU A 92 -13.45 8.78 -0.64
CA LEU A 92 -13.73 9.85 0.33
C LEU A 92 -14.76 10.86 -0.21
N ALA A 93 -14.67 11.22 -1.48
CA ALA A 93 -15.56 12.20 -2.10
C ALA A 93 -17.00 11.72 -2.17
N VAL A 94 -17.23 10.42 -2.39
CA VAL A 94 -18.58 9.84 -2.52
C VAL A 94 -19.18 9.36 -1.20
N LYS A 95 -18.38 9.15 -0.17
CA LYS A 95 -18.75 8.47 1.11
C LYS A 95 -20.09 8.89 1.71
N PHE A 96 -20.45 10.16 1.60
CA PHE A 96 -21.68 10.71 2.21
C PHE A 96 -22.61 11.37 1.17
N ARG A 97 -22.36 11.17 -0.12
CA ARG A 97 -23.04 11.91 -1.19
C ARG A 97 -23.74 11.00 -2.19
N LEU A 98 -23.16 9.84 -2.47
CA LEU A 98 -23.66 8.92 -3.48
C LEU A 98 -23.72 7.49 -2.90
N THR A 99 -24.68 6.72 -3.40
CA THR A 99 -24.84 5.29 -3.12
C THR A 99 -24.65 4.50 -4.42
N PRO A 100 -24.37 3.19 -4.36
CA PRO A 100 -24.19 2.38 -5.57
C PRO A 100 -25.36 2.38 -6.55
N GLU A 101 -26.55 2.78 -6.10
CA GLU A 101 -27.78 2.89 -6.89
C GLU A 101 -27.89 4.20 -7.68
N ASP A 102 -27.06 5.20 -7.34
CA ASP A 102 -27.06 6.49 -8.04
C ASP A 102 -26.40 6.36 -9.42
N ALA A 103 -26.99 6.98 -10.44
CA ALA A 103 -26.49 6.94 -11.81
C ALA A 103 -25.07 7.51 -11.97
N ASP A 104 -24.71 8.46 -11.11
CA ASP A 104 -23.39 9.11 -11.09
C ASP A 104 -22.38 8.41 -10.18
N TYR A 105 -22.73 7.24 -9.60
CA TYR A 105 -21.80 6.50 -8.75
C TYR A 105 -20.62 5.99 -9.58
N PRO A 106 -19.36 6.16 -9.08
CA PRO A 106 -18.18 5.83 -9.84
C PRO A 106 -18.08 4.34 -10.17
N GLN A 107 -18.09 4.00 -11.47
CA GLN A 107 -18.01 2.63 -11.98
C GLN A 107 -16.80 1.86 -11.42
N ARG A 108 -15.70 2.55 -11.14
CA ARG A 108 -14.48 2.00 -10.56
C ARG A 108 -14.72 1.35 -9.19
N LEU A 109 -15.61 1.93 -8.37
CA LEU A 109 -15.97 1.39 -7.07
C LEU A 109 -16.95 0.21 -7.14
N LEU A 110 -17.64 0.01 -8.25
CA LEU A 110 -18.59 -1.09 -8.45
C LEU A 110 -17.93 -2.43 -8.86
N GLN A 111 -16.64 -2.43 -9.19
CA GLN A 111 -15.95 -3.61 -9.69
C GLN A 111 -15.74 -4.69 -8.63
N TYR A 112 -15.65 -4.31 -7.35
CA TYR A 112 -15.34 -5.19 -6.25
C TYR A 112 -16.34 -5.00 -5.11
N ARG A 113 -16.59 -6.08 -4.37
CA ARG A 113 -17.39 -6.02 -3.14
C ARG A 113 -16.75 -5.12 -2.10
N GLU A 114 -15.44 -5.26 -1.90
CA GLU A 114 -14.61 -4.45 -1.01
C GLU A 114 -13.21 -4.29 -1.63
N ILE A 115 -12.57 -3.18 -1.32
CA ILE A 115 -11.22 -2.85 -1.80
C ILE A 115 -10.37 -2.50 -0.59
N TYR A 116 -9.24 -3.18 -0.42
CA TYR A 116 -8.29 -2.95 0.67
C TYR A 116 -7.02 -2.31 0.12
N ILE A 117 -6.66 -1.14 0.65
CA ILE A 117 -5.52 -0.33 0.22
C ILE A 117 -4.67 0.15 1.38
N GLY A 118 -3.46 0.61 1.07
CA GLY A 118 -2.56 1.37 1.93
C GLY A 118 -1.99 2.60 1.23
N HIS A 119 -0.66 2.78 1.27
CA HIS A 119 0.11 3.80 0.55
C HIS A 119 -0.16 5.26 0.95
N THR A 120 -1.39 5.63 1.19
CA THR A 120 -1.77 6.99 1.62
C THR A 120 -2.27 6.93 3.04
N PRO A 121 -1.42 7.20 4.05
CA PRO A 121 -1.78 7.00 5.44
C PRO A 121 -3.03 7.77 5.86
N VAL A 122 -3.92 7.11 6.59
CA VAL A 122 -5.15 7.74 7.12
C VAL A 122 -4.84 8.87 8.12
N THR A 123 -3.62 8.91 8.65
CA THR A 123 -3.14 10.01 9.49
C THR A 123 -3.16 11.37 8.78
N ARG A 124 -3.07 11.40 7.45
CA ARG A 124 -3.19 12.63 6.65
C ARG A 124 -4.58 13.26 6.72
N ILE A 125 -5.59 12.48 7.08
CA ILE A 125 -6.96 12.95 7.26
C ILE A 125 -7.41 12.88 8.73
N GLY A 126 -6.44 12.79 9.66
CA GLY A 126 -6.67 12.90 11.10
C GLY A 126 -7.12 11.61 11.81
N TYR A 127 -6.97 10.44 11.17
CA TYR A 127 -7.30 9.16 11.78
C TYR A 127 -6.06 8.37 12.17
N THR A 128 -6.16 7.53 13.19
CA THR A 128 -5.11 6.61 13.67
C THR A 128 -5.51 5.13 13.53
N GLU A 129 -6.72 4.87 13.08
CA GLU A 129 -7.29 3.54 12.86
C GLU A 129 -7.68 3.36 11.40
N PRO A 130 -7.87 2.12 10.91
CA PRO A 130 -8.36 1.87 9.56
C PRO A 130 -9.65 2.64 9.26
N VAL A 131 -9.73 3.21 8.07
CA VAL A 131 -10.88 4.02 7.66
C VAL A 131 -11.58 3.39 6.46
N ARG A 132 -12.90 3.27 6.56
CA ARG A 132 -13.75 2.89 5.44
C ARG A 132 -14.38 4.13 4.79
N ALA A 133 -14.30 4.20 3.46
CA ALA A 133 -15.03 5.16 2.63
C ALA A 133 -15.62 4.43 1.43
N ALA A 134 -16.93 4.56 1.20
CA ALA A 134 -17.65 3.72 0.26
C ALA A 134 -17.38 2.21 0.55
N ASN A 135 -16.90 1.46 -0.44
CA ASN A 135 -16.45 0.08 -0.26
C ASN A 135 -14.92 -0.07 -0.16
N VAL A 136 -14.19 1.04 0.04
CA VAL A 136 -12.72 1.03 0.17
C VAL A 136 -12.31 1.11 1.64
N TRP A 137 -11.53 0.13 2.10
CA TRP A 137 -10.82 0.13 3.37
C TRP A 137 -9.39 0.60 3.18
N ASN A 138 -9.03 1.69 3.81
CA ASN A 138 -7.62 2.11 3.90
C ASN A 138 -7.08 1.66 5.26
N VAL A 139 -6.13 0.71 5.22
CA VAL A 139 -5.54 0.08 6.41
C VAL A 139 -4.16 0.64 6.75
N ASP A 140 -3.65 1.62 6.00
CA ASP A 140 -2.38 2.28 6.28
C ASP A 140 -2.55 3.31 7.40
N THR A 141 -2.16 2.95 8.60
CA THR A 141 -2.22 3.80 9.79
C THR A 141 -0.93 4.56 10.06
N GLY A 142 0.00 4.57 9.09
CA GLY A 142 1.18 5.43 9.10
C GLY A 142 2.37 4.88 9.87
N ALA A 143 2.55 3.55 9.92
CA ALA A 143 3.68 2.91 10.60
C ALA A 143 5.06 3.38 10.09
N ALA A 144 5.19 3.73 8.82
CA ALA A 144 6.40 4.31 8.23
C ALA A 144 6.66 5.77 8.66
N PHE A 145 5.73 6.38 9.37
CA PHE A 145 5.78 7.76 9.88
C PHE A 145 5.68 7.75 11.41
N ARG A 146 4.61 8.27 11.97
CA ARG A 146 4.40 8.34 13.43
C ARG A 146 3.17 7.55 13.91
N GLY A 147 2.64 6.69 13.04
CA GLY A 147 1.49 5.85 13.36
C GLY A 147 1.89 4.45 13.83
N PRO A 148 0.89 3.68 14.27
CA PRO A 148 1.05 2.27 14.61
C PRO A 148 1.12 1.39 13.35
N LEU A 149 1.66 0.18 13.50
CA LEU A 149 1.44 -0.90 12.55
C LEU A 149 0.10 -1.56 12.85
N THR A 150 -0.72 -1.77 11.83
CA THR A 150 -2.06 -2.36 11.96
C THR A 150 -2.12 -3.72 11.26
N ALA A 151 -2.66 -4.71 11.96
CA ALA A 151 -3.13 -5.96 11.36
C ALA A 151 -4.65 -5.96 11.35
N PHE A 152 -5.25 -6.08 10.16
CA PHE A 152 -6.68 -6.00 9.92
C PHE A 152 -7.24 -7.38 9.55
N CYS A 153 -8.29 -7.83 10.27
CA CYS A 153 -9.02 -9.04 9.95
C CYS A 153 -10.18 -8.69 9.02
N VAL A 154 -10.13 -9.16 7.77
CA VAL A 154 -11.15 -8.82 6.74
C VAL A 154 -12.50 -9.48 7.00
N GLU A 155 -12.52 -10.65 7.63
CA GLU A 155 -13.76 -11.40 7.93
C GLU A 155 -14.60 -10.73 9.01
N THR A 156 -13.94 -10.23 10.05
CA THR A 156 -14.61 -9.60 11.20
C THR A 156 -14.59 -8.07 11.13
N GLN A 157 -13.84 -7.50 10.18
CA GLN A 157 -13.59 -6.07 10.07
C GLN A 157 -13.08 -5.45 11.38
N SER A 158 -12.23 -6.20 12.08
CA SER A 158 -11.58 -5.81 13.32
C SER A 158 -10.06 -5.70 13.11
N TRP A 159 -9.38 -5.01 14.00
CA TRP A 159 -7.93 -4.82 13.91
C TRP A 159 -7.26 -4.81 15.26
N ILE A 160 -5.99 -5.09 15.24
CA ILE A 160 -5.07 -4.86 16.35
C ILE A 160 -3.95 -3.91 15.88
N GLN A 161 -3.42 -3.14 16.80
CA GLN A 161 -2.36 -2.17 16.51
C GLN A 161 -1.20 -2.32 17.49
N SER A 162 0.01 -2.10 16.99
CA SER A 162 1.18 -1.89 17.85
C SER A 162 1.11 -0.50 18.51
N ASP A 163 2.00 -0.26 19.47
CA ASP A 163 2.39 1.11 19.78
C ASP A 163 2.97 1.79 18.53
N PRO A 164 2.97 3.14 18.46
CA PRO A 164 3.57 3.87 17.35
C PRO A 164 5.01 3.43 17.09
N VAL A 165 5.31 3.01 15.85
CA VAL A 165 6.56 2.33 15.50
C VAL A 165 7.81 3.16 15.85
N TYR A 166 7.75 4.47 15.70
CA TYR A 166 8.87 5.37 16.03
C TYR A 166 9.31 5.31 17.50
N GLN A 167 8.43 4.88 18.43
CA GLN A 167 8.77 4.75 19.86
C GLN A 167 9.75 3.62 20.14
N PHE A 168 9.81 2.62 19.26
CA PHE A 168 10.76 1.49 19.37
C PHE A 168 12.16 1.84 18.88
N TYR A 169 12.34 2.99 18.21
CA TYR A 169 13.58 3.43 17.59
C TYR A 169 13.93 4.86 17.99
N PRO A 170 14.21 5.10 19.29
CA PRO A 170 14.55 6.44 19.76
C PRO A 170 15.84 6.93 19.09
N GLY A 171 15.76 8.10 18.47
CA GLY A 171 16.85 8.71 17.71
C GLY A 171 16.80 8.46 16.20
N GLU A 172 15.91 7.61 15.69
CA GLU A 172 15.63 7.53 14.27
C GLU A 172 14.53 8.53 13.87
N ILE A 173 14.82 9.32 12.87
CA ILE A 173 13.81 10.21 12.26
C ILE A 173 13.10 9.35 11.22
N GLY A 174 11.87 8.93 11.51
CA GLY A 174 11.00 8.30 10.53
C GLY A 174 10.68 9.26 9.37
N ARG A 175 9.84 8.83 8.42
CA ARG A 175 9.37 9.72 7.36
C ARG A 175 8.54 10.87 7.97
N ASN A 176 8.85 12.10 7.54
CA ASN A 176 8.08 13.30 7.85
C ASN A 176 7.01 13.56 6.81
#